data_c0b61828f35f54c03cd6d58704b0dd6c
#
_entry.id   c0b61828f35f54c03cd6d58704b0dd6c
#
_cell.length_a   1.000
_cell.length_b   1.000
_cell.length_c   1.000
_cell.angle_alpha   90.00
_cell.angle_beta   90.00
_cell.angle_gamma   90.00
#
_symmetry.space_group_name_H-M   'P 1'
#
loop_
_entity.id
_entity.type
_entity.pdbx_description
1 polymer ?
#
loop_
_entity_poly.entity_id
_entity_poly.type
_entity_poly.pdbx_seq_one_letter_code
_entity_poly.pdbx_strand_id
1 'polypeptide(L)'
;HFGSFVYKKNNKNKKMIRIFITCFIALSLGVNAHADIKGSTLNKISEKVSSTVSNLIPGEGLTEVDISIRDDNEGNPEVQFDILGVRDLIDNENSNVFTQFSLHSQDVNGDKRAIGNIGLGYRELNADQSMMIGGNIFYDVDLFEQHQRLSMGLEARAAIIDFNYNYYQEISNNQIVDGFNEKVLSGQEYNLSSQLPYMPWTTFNIQGYRFENEKAAQDTKGNIYSLEMALTPSLAFDVENDVSSVDGQDDMWNYRLTFTHPPRTNKATLMDGLTSDVAFVKANMQDKLKDKVRRNNNLVVEIQGAVTITKK
;
A
#
# COMPACT_ATOMS: atom_id res chain seq x y z
N HIS A 1 -25.46 -40.57 -2.06
CA HIS A 1 -24.46 -40.24 -1.04
C HIS A 1 -23.85 -38.87 -1.33
N PHE A 2 -24.40 -37.84 -0.69
CA PHE A 2 -23.81 -36.52 -0.65
C PHE A 2 -22.75 -36.52 0.43
N GLY A 3 -21.48 -36.46 0.07
CA GLY A 3 -20.37 -36.26 0.99
C GLY A 3 -20.37 -34.80 1.44
N SER A 4 -20.58 -34.58 2.74
CA SER A 4 -20.40 -33.28 3.38
C SER A 4 -18.91 -32.96 3.41
N PHE A 5 -18.46 -31.99 2.61
CA PHE A 5 -17.15 -31.40 2.76
C PHE A 5 -17.12 -30.58 4.06
N VAL A 6 -16.53 -31.13 5.09
CA VAL A 6 -16.24 -30.41 6.33
C VAL A 6 -15.01 -29.54 6.08
N TYR A 7 -15.22 -28.25 5.96
CA TYR A 7 -14.20 -27.22 5.87
C TYR A 7 -13.30 -27.26 7.13
N LYS A 8 -12.11 -27.77 6.99
CA LYS A 8 -11.13 -27.84 8.08
C LYS A 8 -10.50 -26.45 8.24
N LYS A 9 -11.14 -25.58 9.00
CA LYS A 9 -10.67 -24.22 9.32
C LYS A 9 -9.26 -24.28 9.91
N ASN A 10 -8.28 -23.82 9.16
CA ASN A 10 -6.86 -23.94 9.46
C ASN A 10 -6.49 -23.15 10.72
N ASN A 11 -5.81 -23.79 11.67
CA ASN A 11 -5.47 -23.21 12.98
C ASN A 11 -4.35 -22.14 12.91
N LYS A 12 -3.67 -22.00 11.76
CA LYS A 12 -2.63 -21.00 11.50
C LYS A 12 -3.20 -19.58 11.49
N ASN A 13 -4.39 -19.38 10.89
CA ASN A 13 -5.06 -18.09 10.78
C ASN A 13 -5.45 -17.50 12.15
N LYS A 14 -5.77 -18.35 13.13
CA LYS A 14 -6.10 -17.90 14.49
C LYS A 14 -4.93 -17.28 15.25
N LYS A 15 -3.69 -17.70 14.98
CA LYS A 15 -2.49 -17.13 15.62
C LYS A 15 -2.16 -15.75 15.05
N MET A 16 -2.26 -15.58 13.74
CA MET A 16 -1.99 -14.31 13.07
C MET A 16 -3.02 -13.24 13.42
N ILE A 17 -4.32 -13.60 13.33
CA ILE A 17 -5.41 -12.74 13.78
C ILE A 17 -5.23 -12.32 15.26
N ARG A 18 -4.76 -13.22 16.13
CA ARG A 18 -4.47 -12.88 17.54
C ARG A 18 -3.32 -11.88 17.69
N ILE A 19 -2.25 -12.01 16.90
CA ILE A 19 -1.13 -11.06 16.96
C ILE A 19 -1.59 -9.68 16.45
N PHE A 20 -2.29 -9.61 15.31
CA PHE A 20 -2.84 -8.35 14.78
C PHE A 20 -3.91 -7.76 15.69
N ILE A 21 -4.83 -8.56 16.22
CA ILE A 21 -5.84 -8.12 17.20
C ILE A 21 -5.18 -7.66 18.50
N THR A 22 -4.12 -8.31 18.97
CA THR A 22 -3.41 -7.89 20.19
C THR A 22 -2.71 -6.56 19.98
N CYS A 23 -2.07 -6.34 18.83
CA CYS A 23 -1.51 -5.04 18.46
C CYS A 23 -2.60 -3.97 18.34
N PHE A 24 -3.74 -4.29 17.74
CA PHE A 24 -4.87 -3.38 17.57
C PHE A 24 -5.59 -3.07 18.89
N ILE A 25 -5.78 -4.05 19.77
CA ILE A 25 -6.37 -3.87 21.10
C ILE A 25 -5.43 -3.05 22.00
N ALA A 26 -4.12 -3.26 21.92
CA ALA A 26 -3.15 -2.44 22.62
C ALA A 26 -3.18 -0.96 22.15
N LEU A 27 -3.48 -0.74 20.86
CA LEU A 27 -3.70 0.57 20.25
C LEU A 27 -5.05 1.20 20.65
N SER A 28 -6.12 0.40 20.78
CA SER A 28 -7.48 0.87 21.09
C SER A 28 -7.76 1.09 22.58
N LEU A 29 -7.04 0.45 23.49
CA LEU A 29 -7.22 0.58 24.94
C LEU A 29 -6.78 1.93 25.52
N GLY A 30 -6.26 2.86 24.70
CA GLY A 30 -5.95 4.23 25.10
C GLY A 30 -6.99 5.29 24.72
N VAL A 31 -8.09 4.92 24.05
CA VAL A 31 -9.06 5.89 23.53
C VAL A 31 -10.45 5.62 24.10
N ASN A 32 -10.83 6.39 25.14
CA ASN A 32 -12.23 6.49 25.57
C ASN A 32 -13.01 7.30 24.51
N ALA A 33 -13.82 6.61 23.72
CA ALA A 33 -14.65 7.19 22.66
C ALA A 33 -15.89 7.86 23.25
N HIS A 34 -15.79 9.08 23.70
CA HIS A 34 -16.91 10.04 23.84
C HIS A 34 -16.33 11.46 23.81
N ALA A 35 -16.08 12.02 22.66
CA ALA A 35 -15.79 13.44 22.52
C ALA A 35 -16.06 13.92 21.09
N ASP A 36 -16.67 15.07 20.99
CA ASP A 36 -16.62 15.96 19.83
C ASP A 36 -15.17 16.04 19.32
N ILE A 37 -14.88 15.40 18.19
CA ILE A 37 -13.50 15.26 17.68
C ILE A 37 -13.07 16.59 17.13
N LYS A 38 -12.48 17.43 17.97
CA LYS A 38 -11.75 18.63 17.53
C LYS A 38 -10.45 18.17 16.86
N GLY A 39 -10.03 18.88 15.81
CA GLY A 39 -8.83 18.52 15.03
C GLY A 39 -7.57 18.29 15.90
N SER A 40 -7.40 19.03 16.99
CA SER A 40 -6.31 18.83 17.95
C SER A 40 -6.33 17.45 18.65
N THR A 41 -7.50 16.86 18.84
CA THR A 41 -7.66 15.53 19.44
C THR A 41 -7.31 14.45 18.44
N LEU A 42 -7.77 14.57 17.19
CA LEU A 42 -7.44 13.65 16.12
C LEU A 42 -5.92 13.60 15.85
N ASN A 43 -5.27 14.78 15.85
CA ASN A 43 -3.82 14.86 15.67
C ASN A 43 -3.06 14.14 16.81
N LYS A 44 -3.43 14.37 18.07
CA LYS A 44 -2.81 13.69 19.23
C LYS A 44 -3.00 12.17 19.19
N ILE A 45 -4.16 11.69 18.74
CA ILE A 45 -4.41 10.25 18.60
C ILE A 45 -3.51 9.69 17.50
N SER A 46 -3.48 10.32 16.33
CA SER A 46 -2.66 9.87 15.20
C SER A 46 -1.17 9.88 15.52
N GLU A 47 -0.67 10.92 16.20
CA GLU A 47 0.72 10.98 16.66
C GLU A 47 1.06 9.85 17.64
N LYS A 48 0.16 9.57 18.60
CA LYS A 48 0.37 8.50 19.58
C LYS A 48 0.37 7.12 18.93
N VAL A 49 -0.54 6.87 17.97
CA VAL A 49 -0.56 5.62 17.20
C VAL A 49 0.74 5.48 16.42
N SER A 50 1.09 6.50 15.65
CA SER A 50 2.29 6.51 14.80
C SER A 50 3.56 6.32 15.62
N SER A 51 3.72 7.03 16.76
CA SER A 51 4.88 6.88 17.62
C SER A 51 4.97 5.52 18.31
N THR A 52 3.82 4.92 18.67
CA THR A 52 3.81 3.57 19.25
C THR A 52 4.31 2.54 18.25
N VAL A 53 3.87 2.66 17.00
CA VAL A 53 4.28 1.72 15.94
C VAL A 53 5.73 1.95 15.51
N SER A 54 6.18 3.21 15.42
CA SER A 54 7.58 3.50 15.06
C SER A 54 8.58 2.95 16.07
N ASN A 55 8.19 2.85 17.35
CA ASN A 55 9.02 2.21 18.38
C ASN A 55 9.19 0.70 18.18
N LEU A 56 8.33 0.06 17.37
CA LEU A 56 8.47 -1.36 17.01
C LEU A 56 9.47 -1.58 15.87
N ILE A 57 9.80 -0.53 15.13
CA ILE A 57 10.68 -0.58 13.95
C ILE A 57 11.93 0.27 14.26
N PRO A 58 13.10 -0.34 14.47
CA PRO A 58 14.31 0.40 14.82
C PRO A 58 14.80 1.28 13.67
N GLY A 59 15.53 2.34 14.02
CA GLY A 59 16.16 3.29 13.10
C GLY A 59 15.31 4.53 12.80
N GLU A 60 15.98 5.61 12.39
CA GLU A 60 15.36 6.85 11.97
C GLU A 60 14.81 6.72 10.54
N GLY A 61 13.67 7.37 10.26
CA GLY A 61 13.04 7.39 8.95
C GLY A 61 11.52 7.28 9.02
N LEU A 62 10.90 7.17 7.87
CA LEU A 62 9.46 7.08 7.72
C LEU A 62 8.93 5.73 8.21
N THR A 63 7.86 5.76 9.00
CA THR A 63 7.05 4.60 9.35
C THR A 63 5.60 4.91 9.07
N GLU A 64 4.92 4.03 8.34
CA GLU A 64 3.48 4.13 8.07
C GLU A 64 2.77 2.87 8.56
N VAL A 65 1.54 3.06 9.04
CA VAL A 65 0.61 1.98 9.38
C VAL A 65 -0.68 2.25 8.67
N ASP A 66 -1.08 1.32 7.83
CA ASP A 66 -2.31 1.43 7.06
C ASP A 66 -3.36 0.47 7.60
N ILE A 67 -4.58 0.96 7.68
CA ILE A 67 -5.78 0.15 7.87
C ILE A 67 -6.67 0.40 6.66
N SER A 68 -6.93 -0.62 5.87
CA SER A 68 -7.79 -0.49 4.70
C SER A 68 -8.99 -1.42 4.77
N ILE A 69 -10.07 -0.97 4.17
CA ILE A 69 -11.30 -1.74 3.99
C ILE A 69 -11.53 -1.80 2.48
N ARG A 70 -11.44 -3.00 1.95
CA ARG A 70 -11.74 -3.30 0.56
C ARG A 70 -13.13 -3.93 0.48
N ASP A 71 -13.93 -3.46 -0.46
CA ASP A 71 -15.20 -4.08 -0.79
C ASP A 71 -14.92 -5.32 -1.64
N ASP A 72 -15.32 -6.50 -1.16
CA ASP A 72 -15.32 -7.68 -1.99
C ASP A 72 -16.56 -7.67 -2.89
N ASN A 73 -16.50 -8.32 -4.03
CA ASN A 73 -17.62 -8.38 -4.99
C ASN A 73 -18.86 -9.12 -4.45
N GLU A 74 -18.81 -9.62 -3.22
CA GLU A 74 -19.89 -10.32 -2.53
C GLU A 74 -20.57 -9.45 -1.43
N GLY A 75 -20.07 -8.20 -1.23
CA GLY A 75 -20.58 -7.25 -0.23
C GLY A 75 -20.08 -7.55 1.19
N ASN A 76 -18.98 -8.31 1.32
CA ASN A 76 -18.32 -8.52 2.60
C ASN A 76 -17.04 -7.66 2.64
N PRO A 77 -16.96 -6.65 3.50
CA PRO A 77 -15.77 -5.80 3.56
C PRO A 77 -14.57 -6.58 4.11
N GLU A 78 -13.47 -6.57 3.37
CA GLU A 78 -12.18 -7.09 3.81
C GLU A 78 -11.37 -6.02 4.51
N VAL A 79 -10.95 -6.30 5.74
CA VAL A 79 -10.03 -5.43 6.48
C VAL A 79 -8.61 -5.93 6.28
N GLN A 80 -7.73 -5.04 5.84
CA GLN A 80 -6.31 -5.29 5.65
C GLN A 80 -5.48 -4.34 6.50
N PHE A 81 -4.29 -4.81 6.90
CA PHE A 81 -3.32 -4.06 7.70
C PHE A 81 -1.97 -4.08 6.99
N ASP A 82 -1.29 -2.94 6.97
CA ASP A 82 0.06 -2.81 6.45
C ASP A 82 0.91 -2.01 7.46
N ILE A 83 2.16 -2.44 7.64
CA ILE A 83 3.20 -1.70 8.35
C ILE A 83 4.36 -1.54 7.39
N LEU A 84 4.73 -0.31 7.10
CA LEU A 84 5.79 0.04 6.18
C LEU A 84 6.85 0.91 6.87
N GLY A 85 8.11 0.63 6.61
CA GLY A 85 9.23 1.45 7.04
C GLY A 85 10.16 1.81 5.88
N VAL A 86 10.61 3.07 5.86
CA VAL A 86 11.72 3.54 5.01
C VAL A 86 12.84 3.99 5.92
N ARG A 87 14.06 3.51 5.67
CA ARG A 87 15.23 3.85 6.47
C ARG A 87 16.36 4.30 5.58
N ASP A 88 16.91 5.48 5.87
CA ASP A 88 18.05 6.02 5.17
C ASP A 88 19.30 5.21 5.53
N LEU A 89 20.04 4.75 4.52
CA LEU A 89 21.32 4.06 4.66
C LEU A 89 22.49 5.04 4.41
N ILE A 90 22.34 5.89 3.41
CA ILE A 90 23.28 6.98 3.10
C ILE A 90 22.42 8.20 2.76
N ASP A 91 22.51 9.23 3.58
CA ASP A 91 21.75 10.48 3.43
C ASP A 91 22.71 11.62 3.11
N ASN A 92 22.66 12.13 1.88
CA ASN A 92 23.41 13.30 1.44
C ASN A 92 22.42 14.42 1.07
N GLU A 93 22.92 15.64 0.93
CA GLU A 93 22.10 16.81 0.59
C GLU A 93 21.25 16.60 -0.68
N ASN A 94 21.81 15.99 -1.72
CA ASN A 94 21.15 15.82 -3.01
C ASN A 94 20.90 14.35 -3.40
N SER A 95 21.22 13.40 -2.54
CA SER A 95 21.01 11.98 -2.84
C SER A 95 20.75 11.16 -1.60
N ASN A 96 20.01 10.07 -1.77
CA ASN A 96 19.67 9.15 -0.69
C ASN A 96 19.79 7.70 -1.18
N VAL A 97 20.46 6.85 -0.39
CA VAL A 97 20.36 5.40 -0.48
C VAL A 97 19.51 4.93 0.69
N PHE A 98 18.47 4.19 0.41
CA PHE A 98 17.52 3.78 1.43
C PHE A 98 17.13 2.32 1.31
N THR A 99 16.61 1.77 2.39
CA THR A 99 15.85 0.51 2.39
C THR A 99 14.39 0.81 2.70
N GLN A 100 13.49 0.10 2.02
CA GLN A 100 12.06 0.07 2.36
C GLN A 100 11.65 -1.37 2.63
N PHE A 101 10.86 -1.58 3.66
CA PHE A 101 10.29 -2.86 3.99
C PHE A 101 8.84 -2.71 4.42
N SER A 102 8.04 -3.74 4.20
CA SER A 102 6.67 -3.80 4.71
C SER A 102 6.27 -5.21 5.07
N LEU A 103 5.26 -5.29 5.93
CA LEU A 103 4.55 -6.51 6.27
C LEU A 103 3.06 -6.20 6.26
N HIS A 104 2.31 -6.89 5.41
CA HIS A 104 0.88 -6.66 5.31
C HIS A 104 0.07 -7.95 5.21
N SER A 105 -1.21 -7.84 5.50
CA SER A 105 -2.18 -8.89 5.27
C SER A 105 -2.77 -8.78 3.86
N GLN A 106 -2.89 -9.90 3.17
CA GLN A 106 -3.56 -10.00 1.87
C GLN A 106 -4.54 -11.16 1.90
N ASP A 107 -5.74 -10.96 1.36
CA ASP A 107 -6.67 -12.05 1.11
C ASP A 107 -6.47 -12.57 -0.32
N VAL A 108 -6.34 -13.88 -0.44
CA VAL A 108 -6.29 -14.57 -1.74
C VAL A 108 -7.32 -15.68 -1.70
N ASN A 109 -8.44 -15.49 -2.40
CA ASN A 109 -9.54 -16.46 -2.48
C ASN A 109 -10.09 -16.91 -1.09
N GLY A 110 -10.19 -15.96 -0.16
CA GLY A 110 -10.68 -16.21 1.21
C GLY A 110 -9.60 -16.65 2.19
N ASP A 111 -8.37 -16.90 1.74
CA ASP A 111 -7.24 -17.22 2.60
C ASP A 111 -6.44 -15.97 2.97
N LYS A 112 -6.34 -15.71 4.28
CA LYS A 112 -5.53 -14.59 4.81
C LYS A 112 -4.05 -14.97 4.80
N ARG A 113 -3.26 -14.20 4.07
CA ARG A 113 -1.80 -14.36 3.93
C ARG A 113 -1.05 -13.20 4.56
N ALA A 114 0.20 -13.41 4.86
CA ALA A 114 1.11 -12.36 5.29
C ALA A 114 2.21 -12.21 4.23
N ILE A 115 2.27 -11.03 3.63
CA ILE A 115 3.26 -10.70 2.60
C ILE A 115 4.33 -9.81 3.19
N GLY A 116 5.57 -10.21 3.07
CA GLY A 116 6.75 -9.42 3.41
C GLY A 116 7.39 -8.84 2.15
N ASN A 117 7.78 -7.58 2.22
CA ASN A 117 8.51 -6.91 1.15
C ASN A 117 9.78 -6.28 1.73
N ILE A 118 10.88 -6.35 1.02
CA ILE A 118 12.12 -5.64 1.35
C ILE A 118 12.79 -5.17 0.07
N GLY A 119 13.28 -3.93 0.08
CA GLY A 119 13.94 -3.35 -1.08
C GLY A 119 15.02 -2.35 -0.74
N LEU A 120 15.82 -2.05 -1.74
CA LEU A 120 16.86 -1.02 -1.74
C LEU A 120 16.57 -0.04 -2.86
N GLY A 121 16.81 1.23 -2.59
CA GLY A 121 16.65 2.28 -3.58
C GLY A 121 17.74 3.34 -3.50
N TYR A 122 17.91 4.03 -4.62
CA TYR A 122 18.75 5.21 -4.77
C TYR A 122 17.94 6.32 -5.40
N ARG A 123 18.10 7.54 -4.88
CA ARG A 123 17.46 8.75 -5.38
C ARG A 123 18.48 9.87 -5.47
N GLU A 124 18.32 10.74 -6.47
CA GLU A 124 19.18 11.89 -6.68
C GLU A 124 18.37 13.09 -7.18
N LEU A 125 18.64 14.25 -6.62
CA LEU A 125 18.14 15.54 -7.07
C LEU A 125 19.05 16.11 -8.16
N ASN A 126 18.46 16.75 -9.16
CA ASN A 126 19.22 17.56 -10.10
C ASN A 126 19.84 18.79 -9.43
N ALA A 127 20.75 19.50 -10.13
CA ALA A 127 21.56 20.57 -9.56
C ALA A 127 20.76 21.75 -8.98
N ASP A 128 19.58 22.04 -9.53
CA ASP A 128 18.67 23.10 -9.05
C ASP A 128 17.59 22.59 -8.10
N GLN A 129 17.65 21.31 -7.71
CA GLN A 129 16.71 20.64 -6.82
C GLN A 129 15.24 20.75 -7.27
N SER A 130 14.99 20.86 -8.57
CA SER A 130 13.65 20.94 -9.13
C SER A 130 13.04 19.58 -9.48
N MET A 131 13.89 18.56 -9.65
CA MET A 131 13.53 17.22 -10.05
C MET A 131 14.36 16.17 -9.34
N MET A 132 13.72 15.07 -8.97
CA MET A 132 14.33 13.86 -8.43
C MET A 132 14.15 12.72 -9.44
N ILE A 133 15.22 11.95 -9.62
CA ILE A 133 15.16 10.64 -10.28
C ILE A 133 15.59 9.57 -9.30
N GLY A 134 15.07 8.36 -9.45
CA GLY A 134 15.40 7.24 -8.58
C GLY A 134 15.19 5.90 -9.25
N GLY A 135 15.84 4.90 -8.65
CA GLY A 135 15.65 3.50 -9.01
C GLY A 135 15.64 2.63 -7.76
N ASN A 136 14.94 1.51 -7.84
CA ASN A 136 14.82 0.59 -6.72
C ASN A 136 14.68 -0.85 -7.19
N ILE A 137 14.98 -1.77 -6.27
CA ILE A 137 14.76 -3.21 -6.43
C ILE A 137 14.11 -3.74 -5.16
N PHE A 138 13.18 -4.70 -5.31
CA PHE A 138 12.49 -5.32 -4.18
C PHE A 138 12.42 -6.83 -4.33
N TYR A 139 12.39 -7.50 -3.19
CA TYR A 139 12.03 -8.88 -3.01
C TYR A 139 10.76 -8.96 -2.19
N ASP A 140 9.78 -9.72 -2.69
CA ASP A 140 8.47 -9.93 -2.08
C ASP A 140 8.29 -11.42 -1.80
N VAL A 141 7.71 -11.75 -0.65
CA VAL A 141 7.47 -13.15 -0.25
C VAL A 141 6.16 -13.30 0.50
N ASP A 142 5.37 -14.30 0.11
CA ASP A 142 4.30 -14.84 0.92
C ASP A 142 4.90 -15.75 2.00
N LEU A 143 4.73 -15.38 3.26
CA LEU A 143 5.32 -16.08 4.40
C LEU A 143 4.65 -17.43 4.68
N PHE A 144 3.47 -17.71 4.09
CA PHE A 144 2.75 -18.96 4.30
C PHE A 144 2.86 -19.89 3.12
N GLU A 145 2.57 -19.42 1.92
CA GLU A 145 2.54 -20.26 0.72
C GLU A 145 3.84 -20.19 -0.09
N GLN A 146 4.84 -19.40 0.39
CA GLN A 146 6.20 -19.32 -0.18
C GLN A 146 6.27 -18.81 -1.61
N HIS A 147 5.24 -18.10 -2.07
CA HIS A 147 5.31 -17.36 -3.33
C HIS A 147 6.35 -16.25 -3.23
N GLN A 148 7.13 -16.06 -4.29
CA GLN A 148 8.23 -15.11 -4.32
C GLN A 148 8.25 -14.32 -5.62
N ARG A 149 8.60 -13.03 -5.52
CA ARG A 149 8.68 -12.11 -6.65
C ARG A 149 9.83 -11.14 -6.46
N LEU A 150 10.57 -10.85 -7.53
CA LEU A 150 11.49 -9.72 -7.61
C LEU A 150 10.81 -8.58 -8.38
N SER A 151 11.18 -7.35 -8.07
CA SER A 151 10.78 -6.20 -8.86
C SER A 151 11.89 -5.17 -8.98
N MET A 152 11.80 -4.37 -10.04
CA MET A 152 12.62 -3.18 -10.25
C MET A 152 11.71 -2.00 -10.58
N GLY A 153 12.06 -0.82 -10.05
CA GLY A 153 11.28 0.39 -10.23
C GLY A 153 12.12 1.57 -10.64
N LEU A 154 11.50 2.49 -11.35
CA LEU A 154 12.03 3.79 -11.71
C LEU A 154 11.10 4.88 -11.19
N GLU A 155 11.69 5.98 -10.73
CA GLU A 155 10.97 7.13 -10.18
C GLU A 155 11.45 8.42 -10.85
N ALA A 156 10.51 9.29 -11.21
CA ALA A 156 10.77 10.66 -11.61
C ALA A 156 9.76 11.56 -10.90
N ARG A 157 10.23 12.49 -10.09
CA ARG A 157 9.38 13.35 -9.27
C ARG A 157 9.77 14.81 -9.45
N ALA A 158 8.77 15.66 -9.51
CA ALA A 158 8.93 17.12 -9.49
C ALA A 158 8.07 17.71 -8.34
N ALA A 159 8.08 19.03 -8.21
CA ALA A 159 7.44 19.68 -7.05
C ALA A 159 5.93 19.38 -6.90
N ILE A 160 5.22 19.13 -8.00
CA ILE A 160 3.76 18.94 -8.01
C ILE A 160 3.30 17.65 -8.71
N ILE A 161 4.21 16.90 -9.35
CA ILE A 161 3.89 15.71 -10.14
C ILE A 161 4.93 14.63 -9.90
N ASP A 162 4.49 13.39 -9.73
CA ASP A 162 5.33 12.22 -9.55
C ASP A 162 4.95 11.14 -10.55
N PHE A 163 5.94 10.49 -11.13
CA PHE A 163 5.80 9.32 -12.00
C PHE A 163 6.62 8.16 -11.45
N ASN A 164 6.03 6.97 -11.43
CA ASN A 164 6.70 5.73 -11.06
C ASN A 164 6.35 4.65 -12.08
N TYR A 165 7.33 3.79 -12.37
CA TYR A 165 7.15 2.59 -13.18
C TYR A 165 7.78 1.42 -12.45
N ASN A 166 7.07 0.29 -12.33
CA ASN A 166 7.55 -0.92 -11.69
C ASN A 166 7.34 -2.13 -12.62
N TYR A 167 8.36 -2.97 -12.70
CA TYR A 167 8.31 -4.26 -13.35
C TYR A 167 8.50 -5.36 -12.33
N TYR A 168 7.68 -6.40 -12.42
CA TYR A 168 7.60 -7.52 -11.50
C TYR A 168 7.90 -8.81 -12.21
N GLN A 169 8.76 -9.65 -11.62
CA GLN A 169 9.16 -10.95 -12.12
C GLN A 169 8.91 -12.02 -11.06
N GLU A 170 8.08 -13.00 -11.35
CA GLU A 170 7.96 -14.18 -10.51
C GLU A 170 9.29 -14.94 -10.47
N ILE A 171 9.65 -15.48 -9.30
CA ILE A 171 10.86 -16.29 -9.11
C ILE A 171 10.59 -17.61 -8.39
N SER A 172 9.40 -17.79 -7.78
CA SER A 172 8.97 -19.06 -7.21
C SER A 172 8.36 -19.98 -8.26
N ASN A 173 8.47 -21.27 -8.02
CA ASN A 173 7.69 -22.27 -8.73
C ASN A 173 6.20 -22.17 -8.34
N ASN A 174 5.34 -22.79 -9.12
CA ASN A 174 3.94 -22.98 -8.77
C ASN A 174 3.81 -23.73 -7.44
N GLN A 175 2.85 -23.32 -6.62
CA GLN A 175 2.55 -23.93 -5.32
C GLN A 175 1.19 -24.65 -5.38
N ILE A 176 1.05 -25.73 -4.63
CA ILE A 176 -0.25 -26.38 -4.46
C ILE A 176 -0.86 -25.91 -3.16
N VAL A 177 -1.89 -25.09 -3.24
CA VAL A 177 -2.61 -24.53 -2.11
C VAL A 177 -4.06 -25.01 -2.15
N ASP A 178 -4.51 -25.68 -1.10
CA ASP A 178 -5.85 -26.27 -0.99
C ASP A 178 -6.27 -27.16 -2.17
N GLY A 179 -5.28 -27.79 -2.83
CA GLY A 179 -5.48 -28.69 -3.99
C GLY A 179 -5.52 -27.97 -5.34
N PHE A 180 -5.37 -26.65 -5.37
CA PHE A 180 -5.25 -25.86 -6.59
C PHE A 180 -3.79 -25.49 -6.87
N ASN A 181 -3.44 -25.41 -8.13
CA ASN A 181 -2.13 -24.92 -8.54
C ASN A 181 -2.16 -23.38 -8.59
N GLU A 182 -1.35 -22.75 -7.77
CA GLU A 182 -1.21 -21.30 -7.71
C GLU A 182 0.11 -20.84 -8.30
N LYS A 183 0.06 -19.70 -9.01
CA LYS A 183 1.23 -19.07 -9.61
C LYS A 183 1.21 -17.58 -9.33
N VAL A 184 2.32 -17.02 -8.82
CA VAL A 184 2.53 -15.56 -8.80
C VAL A 184 2.74 -15.08 -10.22
N LEU A 185 2.18 -13.94 -10.55
CA LEU A 185 2.23 -13.39 -11.90
C LEU A 185 3.36 -12.35 -12.04
N SER A 186 4.06 -12.44 -13.17
CA SER A 186 4.90 -11.34 -13.66
C SER A 186 4.03 -10.25 -14.25
N GLY A 187 4.51 -9.00 -14.21
CA GLY A 187 3.73 -7.89 -14.74
C GLY A 187 4.41 -6.55 -14.60
N GLN A 188 3.65 -5.52 -14.84
CA GLN A 188 4.12 -4.13 -14.78
C GLN A 188 3.02 -3.18 -14.34
N GLU A 189 3.42 -2.07 -13.79
CA GLU A 189 2.54 -0.97 -13.47
C GLU A 189 3.22 0.38 -13.66
N TYR A 190 2.42 1.40 -13.86
CA TYR A 190 2.83 2.79 -13.79
C TYR A 190 1.89 3.56 -12.86
N ASN A 191 2.42 4.57 -12.21
CA ASN A 191 1.66 5.48 -11.36
C ASN A 191 2.01 6.92 -11.74
N LEU A 192 0.99 7.75 -11.90
CA LEU A 192 1.09 9.19 -12.09
C LEU A 192 0.31 9.86 -10.97
N SER A 193 0.98 10.73 -10.21
CA SER A 193 0.39 11.44 -9.08
C SER A 193 0.54 12.94 -9.25
N SER A 194 -0.48 13.68 -8.89
CA SER A 194 -0.40 15.15 -8.88
C SER A 194 -1.29 15.73 -7.77
N GLN A 195 -0.82 16.84 -7.21
CA GLN A 195 -1.64 17.66 -6.32
C GLN A 195 -2.88 18.19 -7.05
N LEU A 196 -4.03 18.26 -6.38
CA LEU A 196 -5.20 18.94 -6.93
C LEU A 196 -5.04 20.46 -6.85
N PRO A 197 -5.45 21.22 -7.91
CA PRO A 197 -5.36 22.67 -7.90
C PRO A 197 -6.13 23.27 -6.71
N TYR A 198 -5.52 24.24 -6.03
CA TYR A 198 -6.07 24.95 -4.87
C TYR A 198 -6.36 24.08 -3.63
N MET A 199 -6.04 22.76 -3.68
CA MET A 199 -6.23 21.80 -2.58
C MET A 199 -4.91 21.08 -2.27
N PRO A 200 -3.91 21.77 -1.68
CA PRO A 200 -2.56 21.23 -1.52
C PRO A 200 -2.46 20.03 -0.57
N TRP A 201 -3.51 19.77 0.20
CA TRP A 201 -3.64 18.61 1.08
C TRP A 201 -4.15 17.35 0.37
N THR A 202 -4.46 17.44 -0.94
CA THR A 202 -4.97 16.32 -1.73
C THR A 202 -3.98 15.94 -2.83
N THR A 203 -3.87 14.65 -3.11
CA THR A 203 -3.11 14.09 -4.23
C THR A 203 -4.02 13.15 -5.01
N PHE A 204 -4.18 13.41 -6.29
CA PHE A 204 -4.85 12.51 -7.21
C PHE A 204 -3.83 11.58 -7.86
N ASN A 205 -4.14 10.28 -7.90
CA ASN A 205 -3.27 9.26 -8.49
C ASN A 205 -4.03 8.49 -9.57
N ILE A 206 -3.32 8.17 -10.64
CA ILE A 206 -3.75 7.22 -11.68
C ILE A 206 -2.68 6.13 -11.75
N GLN A 207 -3.07 4.89 -11.51
CA GLN A 207 -2.20 3.73 -11.65
C GLN A 207 -2.79 2.81 -12.72
N GLY A 208 -1.99 2.43 -13.72
CA GLY A 208 -2.35 1.38 -14.65
C GLY A 208 -1.50 0.14 -14.37
N TYR A 209 -2.10 -1.03 -14.45
CA TYR A 209 -1.40 -2.30 -14.20
C TYR A 209 -1.77 -3.37 -15.21
N ARG A 210 -0.82 -4.30 -15.44
CA ARG A 210 -1.02 -5.52 -16.23
C ARG A 210 -0.12 -6.63 -15.69
N PHE A 211 -0.72 -7.76 -15.34
CA PHE A 211 -0.06 -9.00 -14.93
C PHE A 211 -0.45 -10.13 -15.87
N GLU A 212 0.54 -10.91 -16.31
CA GLU A 212 0.41 -11.91 -17.36
C GLU A 212 -0.10 -13.23 -16.79
N ASN A 213 -1.35 -13.58 -17.06
CA ASN A 213 -1.91 -14.88 -16.71
C ASN A 213 -1.38 -15.97 -17.65
N GLU A 214 -1.12 -17.16 -17.10
CA GLU A 214 -0.65 -18.30 -17.89
C GLU A 214 -1.80 -19.13 -18.48
N LYS A 215 -2.87 -19.31 -17.71
CA LYS A 215 -4.00 -20.20 -18.06
C LYS A 215 -5.30 -19.45 -18.29
N ALA A 216 -5.50 -18.31 -17.65
CA ALA A 216 -6.68 -17.50 -17.87
C ALA A 216 -6.70 -16.92 -19.29
N ALA A 217 -7.89 -16.71 -19.83
CA ALA A 217 -8.06 -16.20 -21.21
C ALA A 217 -7.58 -14.76 -21.40
N GLN A 218 -7.51 -13.98 -20.32
CA GLN A 218 -7.10 -12.58 -20.32
C GLN A 218 -6.10 -12.34 -19.20
N ASP A 219 -5.19 -11.37 -19.41
CA ASP A 219 -4.31 -10.88 -18.38
C ASP A 219 -5.10 -10.12 -17.29
N THR A 220 -4.60 -10.14 -16.06
CA THR A 220 -5.12 -9.31 -14.99
C THR A 220 -4.66 -7.88 -15.24
N LYS A 221 -5.58 -6.97 -15.57
CA LYS A 221 -5.28 -5.60 -15.97
C LYS A 221 -6.39 -4.63 -15.57
N GLY A 222 -6.03 -3.39 -15.32
CA GLY A 222 -6.97 -2.35 -14.94
C GLY A 222 -6.31 -1.01 -14.71
N ASN A 223 -7.12 -0.08 -14.21
CA ASN A 223 -6.65 1.22 -13.75
C ASN A 223 -7.22 1.52 -12.36
N ILE A 224 -6.37 2.02 -11.48
CA ILE A 224 -6.74 2.46 -10.16
C ILE A 224 -6.73 3.99 -10.15
N TYR A 225 -7.82 4.57 -9.74
CA TYR A 225 -7.95 6.01 -9.51
C TYR A 225 -8.07 6.25 -8.02
N SER A 226 -7.20 7.06 -7.44
CA SER A 226 -7.27 7.35 -6.01
C SER A 226 -7.12 8.82 -5.67
N LEU A 227 -7.71 9.19 -4.53
CA LEU A 227 -7.61 10.50 -3.93
C LEU A 227 -7.07 10.33 -2.50
N GLU A 228 -5.80 10.69 -2.32
CA GLU A 228 -5.14 10.72 -1.03
C GLU A 228 -5.33 12.11 -0.40
N MET A 229 -5.81 12.16 0.84
CA MET A 229 -6.14 13.36 1.58
C MET A 229 -5.33 13.43 2.88
N ALA A 230 -4.39 14.35 2.99
CA ALA A 230 -3.65 14.62 4.22
C ALA A 230 -4.56 15.36 5.22
N LEU A 231 -5.11 14.64 6.20
CA LEU A 231 -6.03 15.21 7.20
C LEU A 231 -5.26 15.99 8.27
N THR A 232 -4.15 15.40 8.76
CA THR A 232 -3.22 15.99 9.71
C THR A 232 -1.78 15.64 9.31
N PRO A 233 -0.74 16.20 9.92
CA PRO A 233 0.64 15.81 9.64
C PRO A 233 0.95 14.32 9.82
N SER A 234 0.14 13.61 10.63
CA SER A 234 0.33 12.17 10.93
C SER A 234 -0.81 11.27 10.44
N LEU A 235 -1.83 11.82 9.79
CA LEU A 235 -3.00 11.05 9.35
C LEU A 235 -3.40 11.44 7.94
N ALA A 236 -3.50 10.44 7.06
CA ALA A 236 -4.09 10.58 5.74
C ALA A 236 -5.29 9.62 5.57
N PHE A 237 -6.20 9.99 4.70
CA PHE A 237 -7.30 9.16 4.23
C PHE A 237 -7.23 9.03 2.71
N ASP A 238 -7.39 7.82 2.22
CA ASP A 238 -7.31 7.49 0.80
C ASP A 238 -8.61 6.80 0.36
N VAL A 239 -9.14 7.23 -0.78
CA VAL A 239 -10.26 6.58 -1.46
C VAL A 239 -9.79 6.13 -2.82
N GLU A 240 -9.96 4.87 -3.12
CA GLU A 240 -9.42 4.22 -4.29
C GLU A 240 -10.51 3.44 -5.01
N ASN A 241 -10.60 3.58 -6.33
CA ASN A 241 -11.45 2.79 -7.20
C ASN A 241 -10.58 2.03 -8.21
N ASP A 242 -10.57 0.72 -8.10
CA ASP A 242 -9.91 -0.20 -9.02
C ASP A 242 -10.90 -0.62 -10.11
N VAL A 243 -10.70 -0.07 -11.30
CA VAL A 243 -11.53 -0.34 -12.49
C VAL A 243 -10.88 -1.44 -13.30
N SER A 244 -11.45 -2.65 -13.21
CA SER A 244 -10.96 -3.80 -13.95
C SER A 244 -11.17 -3.63 -15.47
N SER A 245 -10.17 -4.01 -16.26
CA SER A 245 -10.28 -4.11 -17.72
C SER A 245 -10.43 -5.56 -18.19
N VAL A 246 -10.85 -6.45 -17.30
CA VAL A 246 -11.11 -7.87 -17.57
C VAL A 246 -12.61 -8.09 -17.67
N ASP A 247 -13.07 -8.73 -18.76
CA ASP A 247 -14.49 -8.98 -18.98
C ASP A 247 -15.10 -9.82 -17.86
N GLY A 248 -16.18 -9.33 -17.26
CA GLY A 248 -16.93 -10.02 -16.21
C GLY A 248 -16.33 -9.89 -14.80
N GLN A 249 -15.31 -9.06 -14.63
CA GLN A 249 -14.78 -8.69 -13.32
C GLN A 249 -15.33 -7.32 -12.92
N ASP A 250 -15.88 -7.23 -11.71
CA ASP A 250 -16.44 -6.00 -11.15
C ASP A 250 -15.34 -5.05 -10.67
N ASP A 251 -15.66 -3.75 -10.66
CA ASP A 251 -14.82 -2.72 -10.07
C ASP A 251 -14.84 -2.81 -8.55
N MET A 252 -13.72 -2.46 -7.91
CA MET A 252 -13.58 -2.54 -6.45
C MET A 252 -13.27 -1.18 -5.84
N TRP A 253 -13.87 -0.92 -4.68
CA TRP A 253 -13.54 0.24 -3.86
C TRP A 253 -12.67 -0.15 -2.69
N ASN A 254 -11.69 0.70 -2.38
CA ASN A 254 -10.83 0.56 -1.23
C ASN A 254 -10.73 1.90 -0.47
N TYR A 255 -10.87 1.83 0.84
CA TYR A 255 -10.77 2.97 1.74
C TYR A 255 -9.63 2.71 2.71
N ARG A 256 -8.68 3.65 2.84
CA ARG A 256 -7.49 3.47 3.65
C ARG A 256 -7.28 4.64 4.59
N LEU A 257 -6.92 4.32 5.83
CA LEU A 257 -6.38 5.27 6.80
C LEU A 257 -4.90 4.98 6.99
N THR A 258 -4.05 5.98 6.76
CA THR A 258 -2.60 5.90 6.91
C THR A 258 -2.15 6.75 8.09
N PHE A 259 -1.51 6.11 9.06
CA PHE A 259 -0.84 6.78 10.17
C PHE A 259 0.66 6.87 9.87
N THR A 260 1.22 8.09 9.93
CA THR A 260 2.61 8.37 9.54
C THR A 260 3.43 8.87 10.71
N HIS A 261 4.63 8.35 10.88
CA HIS A 261 5.64 8.83 11.82
C HIS A 261 7.03 8.91 11.15
N PRO A 262 7.82 9.97 11.36
CA PRO A 262 7.47 11.21 12.06
C PRO A 262 6.36 11.99 11.34
N PRO A 263 5.67 12.92 12.06
CA PRO A 263 4.67 13.79 11.45
C PRO A 263 5.26 14.59 10.27
N ARG A 264 4.54 14.66 9.16
CA ARG A 264 4.95 15.39 7.94
C ARG A 264 4.58 16.86 8.05
N THR A 265 5.28 17.61 8.90
CA THR A 265 4.97 19.01 9.23
C THR A 265 5.20 19.98 8.08
N ASN A 266 5.95 19.58 7.04
CA ASN A 266 6.22 20.39 5.84
C ASN A 266 5.21 20.16 4.71
N LYS A 267 4.22 19.28 4.92
CA LYS A 267 3.17 18.98 3.95
C LYS A 267 1.87 19.67 4.37
N ALA A 268 1.20 20.35 3.44
CA ALA A 268 -0.10 20.93 3.71
C ALA A 268 -1.12 19.86 4.09
N THR A 269 -2.00 20.19 5.02
CA THR A 269 -3.07 19.31 5.53
C THR A 269 -4.41 19.98 5.43
N LEU A 270 -5.49 19.21 5.54
CA LEU A 270 -6.86 19.75 5.60
C LEU A 270 -7.04 20.75 6.75
N MET A 271 -6.28 20.58 7.83
CA MET A 271 -6.34 21.47 9.00
C MET A 271 -5.73 22.86 8.75
N ASP A 272 -4.89 22.98 7.73
CA ASP A 272 -4.33 24.30 7.33
C ASP A 272 -5.32 25.13 6.51
N GLY A 273 -6.42 24.51 6.04
CA GLY A 273 -7.49 25.14 5.28
C GLY A 273 -7.96 24.28 4.11
N LEU A 274 -9.21 24.49 3.69
CA LEU A 274 -9.80 23.76 2.56
C LEU A 274 -9.16 24.12 1.23
N THR A 275 -8.81 25.40 1.04
CA THR A 275 -8.30 25.93 -0.24
C THR A 275 -7.07 26.79 0.01
N SER A 276 -6.19 26.81 -0.98
CA SER A 276 -5.01 27.69 -1.06
C SER A 276 -5.27 28.85 -2.03
N ASP A 277 -4.61 29.98 -1.82
CA ASP A 277 -4.64 31.13 -2.75
C ASP A 277 -3.89 30.85 -4.06
N VAL A 278 -3.02 29.81 -4.07
CA VAL A 278 -2.26 29.40 -5.25
C VAL A 278 -2.74 28.04 -5.74
N ALA A 279 -2.74 27.86 -7.07
CA ALA A 279 -3.22 26.61 -7.66
C ALA A 279 -2.40 25.39 -7.22
N PHE A 280 -1.08 25.56 -7.10
CA PHE A 280 -0.17 24.48 -6.67
C PHE A 280 0.85 25.00 -5.67
N VAL A 281 0.99 24.27 -4.56
CA VAL A 281 2.03 24.49 -3.56
C VAL A 281 3.19 23.56 -3.89
N LYS A 282 4.37 24.13 -4.15
CA LYS A 282 5.55 23.33 -4.49
C LYS A 282 6.02 22.55 -3.27
N ALA A 283 6.20 21.25 -3.42
CA ALA A 283 6.80 20.39 -2.40
C ALA A 283 8.30 20.70 -2.26
N ASN A 284 8.83 20.51 -1.05
CA ASN A 284 10.27 20.46 -0.83
C ASN A 284 10.80 19.15 -1.45
N MET A 285 11.72 19.27 -2.38
CA MET A 285 12.27 18.10 -3.09
C MET A 285 13.18 17.24 -2.23
N GLN A 286 13.81 17.80 -1.19
CA GLN A 286 14.59 17.02 -0.23
C GLN A 286 13.70 16.08 0.61
N ASP A 287 12.48 16.51 0.95
CA ASP A 287 11.51 15.64 1.63
C ASP A 287 11.12 14.45 0.73
N LYS A 288 11.06 14.66 -0.59
CA LYS A 288 10.75 13.59 -1.55
C LYS A 288 11.85 12.52 -1.66
N LEU A 289 13.10 12.82 -1.31
CA LEU A 289 14.17 11.83 -1.21
C LEU A 289 13.86 10.74 -0.17
N LYS A 290 13.09 11.08 0.88
CA LYS A 290 12.78 10.22 2.04
C LYS A 290 11.38 9.61 2.00
N ASP A 291 10.60 9.88 0.97
CA ASP A 291 9.27 9.30 0.78
C ASP A 291 9.32 7.80 0.47
N LYS A 292 8.20 7.12 0.70
CA LYS A 292 8.06 5.72 0.27
C LYS A 292 8.10 5.58 -1.25
N VAL A 293 8.56 4.42 -1.72
CA VAL A 293 8.40 3.99 -3.12
C VAL A 293 6.92 3.63 -3.34
N ARG A 294 6.33 4.17 -4.41
CA ARG A 294 4.97 3.78 -4.83
C ARG A 294 5.05 2.56 -5.73
N ARG A 295 4.51 1.45 -5.25
CA ARG A 295 4.51 0.16 -5.93
C ARG A 295 3.39 -0.74 -5.41
N ASN A 296 3.07 -1.79 -6.15
CA ASN A 296 2.18 -2.84 -5.66
C ASN A 296 2.94 -3.79 -4.72
N ASN A 297 2.64 -3.76 -3.44
CA ASN A 297 3.20 -4.65 -2.44
C ASN A 297 2.48 -6.01 -2.40
N ASN A 298 1.23 -6.10 -2.88
CA ASN A 298 0.49 -7.35 -2.96
C ASN A 298 1.09 -8.29 -4.02
N LEU A 299 1.06 -9.59 -3.75
CA LEU A 299 1.36 -10.61 -4.75
C LEU A 299 0.11 -10.89 -5.58
N VAL A 300 0.19 -10.66 -6.89
CA VAL A 300 -0.88 -11.02 -7.82
C VAL A 300 -0.72 -12.49 -8.17
N VAL A 301 -1.76 -13.30 -7.93
CA VAL A 301 -1.71 -14.76 -8.04
C VAL A 301 -2.79 -15.25 -8.99
N GLU A 302 -2.41 -16.15 -9.91
CA GLU A 302 -3.34 -16.94 -10.72
C GLU A 302 -3.62 -18.27 -10.02
N ILE A 303 -4.90 -18.58 -9.80
CA ILE A 303 -5.35 -19.87 -9.27
C ILE A 303 -5.81 -20.73 -10.45
N GLN A 304 -5.04 -21.75 -10.78
CA GLN A 304 -5.28 -22.58 -11.93
C GLN A 304 -6.24 -23.72 -11.58
N GLY A 305 -7.28 -23.90 -12.39
CA GLY A 305 -8.30 -24.94 -12.21
C GLY A 305 -9.48 -24.54 -11.32
N ALA A 306 -9.51 -23.32 -10.80
CA ALA A 306 -10.70 -22.76 -10.17
C ALA A 306 -11.74 -22.43 -11.25
N VAL A 307 -12.95 -22.96 -11.09
CA VAL A 307 -14.09 -22.57 -11.92
C VAL A 307 -14.75 -21.38 -11.27
N THR A 308 -14.52 -20.18 -11.79
CA THR A 308 -15.27 -19.01 -11.35
C THR A 308 -16.71 -19.15 -11.86
N ILE A 309 -17.64 -19.47 -10.99
CA ILE A 309 -19.07 -19.47 -11.32
C ILE A 309 -19.54 -18.02 -11.19
N THR A 310 -19.56 -17.32 -12.32
CA THR A 310 -20.21 -15.99 -12.38
C THR A 310 -21.71 -16.21 -12.28
N LYS A 311 -22.33 -15.82 -11.20
CA LYS A 311 -23.79 -15.71 -11.10
C LYS A 311 -24.24 -14.59 -12.05
N LYS A 312 -25.08 -14.96 -13.05
CA LYS A 312 -25.79 -13.99 -13.88
C LYS A 312 -26.87 -13.28 -13.08
#